data_823f381b78c085adcc3a983148f50ba8
#
_entry.id   823f381b78c085adcc3a983148f50ba8
#
_cell.length_a   1.000
_cell.length_b   1.000
_cell.length_c   1.000
_cell.angle_alpha   90.00
_cell.angle_beta   90.00
_cell.angle_gamma   90.00
#
_symmetry.space_group_name_H-M   'P 1'
#
loop_
_entity.id
_entity.type
_entity.pdbx_description
1 polymer ?
#
loop_
_entity_poly.entity_id
_entity_poly.type
_entity_poly.pdbx_seq_one_letter_code
_entity_poly.pdbx_strand_id
1 'polypeptide(L)'
;AQPVPVSAPATSTAAVSAPANPSAELKIYDTSSQPLSQILSQVQQDGASIVVGPLLKNNVEELLKSNTPLNVLALNQPENIENRVNICYFALSPEDEARDAARHIRDQGKQAPLVLIPRSSLGDRVANAFAQEWQKLGGGTVLQQKFGSTSELRAGVNGGSGIALTGSPITPRETTDSGMTTNNPTLQTTPTDDQFTNNGSRVDAVYIVATPGEIAFIKPMIAMRNGSQSGATLYASSRSAQGTAGPDFRLEMEGLQYSEIPMLAGGNLPLMQQALSAVNNDYSLARMYAMGVDAWSLANHFSQMRQVQGFEINGNTGSLTANPDCVINRKLSWLQYQQGQVVPAS
;
A
#
# COMPACT_ATOMS: atom_id res chain seq x y z
N ALA A 1 3.36 29.84 6.93
CA ALA A 1 4.18 29.09 7.71
C ALA A 1 3.80 29.12 9.14
N GLN A 2 3.37 28.16 9.65
CA GLN A 2 2.90 28.15 10.85
C GLN A 2 3.35 27.07 11.57
N PRO A 3 3.80 27.16 12.57
CA PRO A 3 4.29 26.16 13.38
C PRO A 3 3.10 25.57 13.87
N VAL A 4 2.90 24.82 13.81
CA VAL A 4 1.92 24.30 14.11
C VAL A 4 1.28 23.53 14.89
N PRO A 5 0.32 23.81 15.13
CA PRO A 5 -0.59 23.24 15.93
C PRO A 5 -0.77 21.88 15.50
N VAL A 6 -0.69 21.77 14.27
CA VAL A 6 -0.93 20.55 13.82
C VAL A 6 0.00 19.65 14.35
N SER A 7 1.09 20.11 14.56
CA SER A 7 2.08 19.27 14.97
C SER A 7 1.88 18.91 16.38
N ALA A 8 1.01 19.54 17.04
CA ALA A 8 0.92 19.21 18.42
C ALA A 8 0.71 17.74 18.64
N PRO A 9 -0.21 17.14 18.02
CA PRO A 9 -0.38 15.74 18.23
C PRO A 9 0.81 15.01 17.69
N ALA A 10 1.26 15.47 16.59
CA ALA A 10 2.37 14.80 15.99
C ALA A 10 3.56 15.00 16.88
N THR A 11 3.62 16.12 17.51
CA THR A 11 4.70 16.41 18.35
C THR A 11 4.80 15.45 19.48
N SER A 12 3.70 15.17 20.09
CA SER A 12 3.79 14.27 21.20
C SER A 12 4.23 12.93 20.70
N THR A 13 3.87 12.58 19.52
CA THR A 13 4.27 11.32 18.99
C THR A 13 5.73 11.33 18.73
N ALA A 14 6.21 12.40 18.20
CA ALA A 14 7.61 12.49 17.90
C ALA A 14 8.41 12.37 19.17
N ALA A 15 7.91 12.93 20.19
CA ALA A 15 8.62 12.85 21.44
C ALA A 15 8.73 11.41 21.88
N VAL A 16 7.68 10.67 21.67
CA VAL A 16 7.71 9.31 22.05
C VAL A 16 8.67 8.56 21.18
N SER A 17 8.73 8.95 19.93
CA SER A 17 9.56 8.23 19.01
C SER A 17 11.00 8.58 19.16
N ALA A 18 11.32 9.53 19.94
CA ALA A 18 12.69 9.87 20.19
C ALA A 18 13.45 10.14 18.91
N PRO A 19 13.26 11.24 18.34
CA PRO A 19 13.92 11.54 17.09
C PRO A 19 15.43 11.52 17.20
N ALA A 20 16.05 11.21 16.11
CA ALA A 20 17.48 11.17 16.06
C ALA A 20 18.09 12.53 16.30
N ASN A 21 17.36 13.59 16.05
CA ASN A 21 17.86 14.93 16.29
C ASN A 21 16.87 15.70 17.11
N PRO A 22 16.98 15.59 18.42
CA PRO A 22 15.99 16.23 19.30
C PRO A 22 16.01 17.74 19.24
N SER A 23 17.06 18.34 18.73
CA SER A 23 17.08 19.79 18.65
C SER A 23 16.58 20.30 17.30
N ALA A 24 16.12 19.42 16.44
CA ALA A 24 15.64 19.84 15.13
C ALA A 24 14.40 20.71 15.27
N GLU A 25 14.33 21.76 14.49
CA GLU A 25 13.19 22.64 14.50
C GLU A 25 12.27 22.26 13.38
N LEU A 26 10.99 22.14 13.65
CA LEU A 26 10.01 21.79 12.63
C LEU A 26 9.23 23.01 12.23
N LYS A 27 9.16 23.29 10.92
CA LYS A 27 8.38 24.38 10.42
C LYS A 27 7.41 23.83 9.38
N ILE A 28 6.16 24.19 9.48
CA ILE A 28 5.13 23.65 8.58
C ILE A 28 4.67 24.70 7.61
N TYR A 29 4.53 24.30 6.34
CA TYR A 29 4.10 25.18 5.28
C TYR A 29 2.83 24.60 4.63
N ASP A 30 1.85 25.45 4.41
CA ASP A 30 0.57 25.02 3.85
C ASP A 30 0.63 25.08 2.34
N THR A 31 0.60 23.94 1.67
CA THR A 31 0.70 23.89 0.23
C THR A 31 -0.63 24.15 -0.46
N SER A 32 -1.72 24.32 0.29
CA SER A 32 -3.01 24.59 -0.36
C SER A 32 -3.22 26.07 -0.61
N SER A 33 -2.47 26.93 0.02
CA SER A 33 -2.71 28.37 -0.10
C SER A 33 -1.70 29.10 -0.97
N GLN A 34 -0.64 28.43 -1.37
CA GLN A 34 0.42 29.06 -2.17
C GLN A 34 0.95 28.07 -3.19
N PRO A 35 1.44 28.57 -4.32
CA PRO A 35 2.10 27.67 -5.27
C PRO A 35 3.32 27.02 -4.65
N LEU A 36 3.59 25.79 -5.02
CA LEU A 36 4.70 25.05 -4.46
C LEU A 36 6.03 25.76 -4.69
N SER A 37 6.21 26.41 -5.82
CA SER A 37 7.47 27.08 -6.11
C SER A 37 7.75 28.20 -5.11
N GLN A 38 6.72 28.92 -4.66
CA GLN A 38 6.90 29.96 -3.66
C GLN A 38 7.27 29.35 -2.32
N ILE A 39 6.63 28.24 -1.99
CA ILE A 39 6.92 27.56 -0.72
C ILE A 39 8.36 27.07 -0.71
N LEU A 40 8.83 26.50 -1.82
CA LEU A 40 10.20 26.00 -1.87
C LEU A 40 11.21 27.14 -1.72
N SER A 41 10.92 28.29 -2.30
CA SER A 41 11.79 29.46 -2.14
C SER A 41 11.82 29.90 -0.69
N GLN A 42 10.67 29.91 -0.05
CA GLN A 42 10.58 30.33 1.35
C GLN A 42 11.31 29.33 2.25
N VAL A 43 11.16 28.04 1.99
CA VAL A 43 11.85 27.00 2.75
C VAL A 43 13.36 27.18 2.61
N GLN A 44 13.81 27.49 1.41
CA GLN A 44 15.23 27.66 1.20
C GLN A 44 15.74 28.90 1.93
N GLN A 45 14.98 29.98 1.92
CA GLN A 45 15.35 31.18 2.65
C GLN A 45 15.36 30.95 4.15
N ASP A 46 14.48 30.11 4.63
CA ASP A 46 14.39 29.79 6.06
C ASP A 46 15.52 28.84 6.50
N GLY A 47 16.31 28.33 5.56
CA GLY A 47 17.48 27.54 5.93
C GLY A 47 17.20 26.11 6.29
N ALA A 48 16.11 25.55 5.81
CA ALA A 48 15.79 24.16 6.12
C ALA A 48 16.83 23.22 5.51
N SER A 49 17.22 22.20 6.24
CA SER A 49 18.17 21.23 5.76
C SER A 49 17.49 20.07 5.03
N ILE A 50 16.22 19.84 5.31
CA ILE A 50 15.47 18.81 4.63
C ILE A 50 14.00 19.15 4.62
N VAL A 51 13.32 18.81 3.56
CA VAL A 51 11.89 19.03 3.40
C VAL A 51 11.20 17.68 3.45
N VAL A 52 10.12 17.59 4.20
CA VAL A 52 9.27 16.40 4.24
C VAL A 52 7.95 16.77 3.59
N GLY A 53 7.61 16.14 2.51
CA GLY A 53 6.49 16.46 1.66
C GLY A 53 6.96 16.83 0.27
N PRO A 54 6.03 17.17 -0.62
CA PRO A 54 4.60 17.25 -0.43
C PRO A 54 3.93 15.88 -0.45
N LEU A 55 2.66 15.85 -0.06
CA LEU A 55 1.91 14.60 0.01
C LEU A 55 1.10 14.33 -1.25
N LEU A 56 0.57 15.35 -1.89
CA LEU A 56 -0.28 15.14 -3.05
C LEU A 56 0.57 14.89 -4.29
N LYS A 57 0.11 13.95 -5.11
CA LYS A 57 0.88 13.53 -6.28
C LYS A 57 1.18 14.68 -7.23
N ASN A 58 0.20 15.54 -7.49
CA ASN A 58 0.43 16.65 -8.40
C ASN A 58 1.47 17.60 -7.84
N ASN A 59 1.58 17.74 -6.52
CA ASN A 59 2.58 18.59 -5.93
C ASN A 59 3.98 17.94 -6.03
N VAL A 60 4.04 16.61 -5.98
CA VAL A 60 5.32 15.93 -6.20
C VAL A 60 5.77 16.13 -7.64
N GLU A 61 4.84 16.11 -8.60
CA GLU A 61 5.18 16.35 -10.00
C GLU A 61 5.72 17.79 -10.16
N GLU A 62 5.11 18.75 -9.48
CA GLU A 62 5.60 20.12 -9.52
C GLU A 62 6.97 20.24 -8.87
N LEU A 63 7.20 19.50 -7.79
CA LEU A 63 8.49 19.51 -7.13
C LEU A 63 9.58 19.07 -8.10
N LEU A 64 9.31 18.03 -8.88
CA LEU A 64 10.30 17.54 -9.83
C LEU A 64 10.57 18.55 -10.93
N LYS A 65 9.55 19.32 -11.32
CA LYS A 65 9.76 20.32 -12.36
C LYS A 65 10.51 21.52 -11.83
N SER A 66 10.53 21.72 -10.52
CA SER A 66 11.15 22.93 -9.97
C SER A 66 12.66 22.86 -9.92
N ASN A 67 13.24 21.67 -10.07
CA ASN A 67 14.68 21.48 -9.98
C ASN A 67 15.27 22.02 -8.68
N THR A 68 14.55 21.85 -7.58
CA THR A 68 14.99 22.38 -6.29
C THR A 68 16.32 21.76 -5.86
N PRO A 69 17.19 22.54 -5.23
CA PRO A 69 18.43 21.97 -4.66
C PRO A 69 18.23 21.41 -3.26
N LEU A 70 17.03 21.57 -2.70
CA LEU A 70 16.78 21.10 -1.33
C LEU A 70 16.73 19.58 -1.27
N ASN A 71 17.13 19.04 -0.14
CA ASN A 71 16.91 17.62 0.12
C ASN A 71 15.45 17.42 0.47
N VAL A 72 14.80 16.51 -0.20
CA VAL A 72 13.36 16.32 -0.06
C VAL A 72 13.02 14.86 0.13
N LEU A 73 12.25 14.57 1.17
CA LEU A 73 11.59 13.29 1.31
C LEU A 73 10.15 13.51 0.86
N ALA A 74 9.86 13.22 -0.39
CA ALA A 74 8.51 13.38 -0.93
C ALA A 74 7.62 12.28 -0.37
N LEU A 75 6.39 12.61 -0.04
CA LEU A 75 5.48 11.67 0.60
C LEU A 75 4.51 11.06 -0.40
N ASN A 76 4.92 10.96 -1.63
CA ASN A 76 4.19 10.27 -2.68
C ASN A 76 5.18 10.00 -3.82
N GLN A 77 4.73 9.31 -4.83
CA GLN A 77 5.55 9.01 -5.99
C GLN A 77 4.99 9.67 -7.23
N PRO A 78 5.83 10.14 -8.12
CA PRO A 78 5.34 10.66 -9.39
C PRO A 78 4.97 9.48 -10.31
N GLU A 79 4.40 9.81 -11.45
CA GLU A 79 4.03 8.80 -12.40
C GLU A 79 5.29 8.06 -12.86
N ASN A 80 6.33 8.79 -13.17
CA ASN A 80 7.60 8.21 -13.55
C ASN A 80 8.65 8.64 -12.55
N ILE A 81 9.33 7.68 -11.96
CA ILE A 81 10.33 7.98 -10.96
C ILE A 81 11.55 8.60 -11.63
N GLU A 82 12.01 9.71 -11.08
CA GLU A 82 13.24 10.33 -11.51
C GLU A 82 14.28 10.14 -10.43
N ASN A 83 15.44 9.66 -10.80
CA ASN A 83 16.53 9.47 -9.86
C ASN A 83 17.25 10.79 -9.66
N ARG A 84 16.98 11.46 -8.57
CA ARG A 84 17.64 12.70 -8.20
C ARG A 84 18.37 12.50 -6.90
N VAL A 85 19.61 13.00 -6.83
CA VAL A 85 20.43 12.76 -5.65
C VAL A 85 19.84 13.37 -4.39
N ASN A 86 18.99 14.34 -4.54
CA ASN A 86 18.43 15.07 -3.39
C ASN A 86 16.97 14.73 -3.09
N ILE A 87 16.39 13.73 -3.74
CA ILE A 87 14.99 13.40 -3.54
C ILE A 87 14.82 11.91 -3.25
N CYS A 88 14.07 11.61 -2.22
CA CYS A 88 13.62 10.25 -1.91
C CYS A 88 12.10 10.24 -1.87
N TYR A 89 11.50 9.10 -2.10
CA TYR A 89 10.04 8.97 -2.20
C TYR A 89 9.54 7.94 -1.19
N PHE A 90 8.64 8.38 -0.33
CA PHE A 90 8.05 7.51 0.68
C PHE A 90 6.52 7.64 0.60
N ALA A 91 5.83 6.61 0.20
CA ALA A 91 4.38 6.64 0.03
C ALA A 91 3.73 5.53 0.80
N LEU A 92 2.49 5.78 1.22
CA LEU A 92 1.70 4.76 1.87
C LEU A 92 0.61 4.45 0.86
N SER A 93 0.88 3.64 -0.11
CA SER A 93 -0.02 3.47 -1.25
C SER A 93 -0.55 2.06 -1.38
N PRO A 94 -1.72 1.90 -2.00
CA PRO A 94 -2.23 0.56 -2.31
C PRO A 94 -1.31 -0.22 -3.25
N GLU A 95 -0.57 0.49 -4.09
CA GLU A 95 0.40 -0.16 -4.99
C GLU A 95 1.55 -0.77 -4.19
N ASP A 96 2.02 -0.08 -3.15
CA ASP A 96 3.03 -0.62 -2.27
C ASP A 96 2.54 -1.89 -1.60
N GLU A 97 1.31 -1.88 -1.12
CA GLU A 97 0.74 -3.06 -0.48
C GLU A 97 0.61 -4.20 -1.48
N ALA A 98 0.26 -3.88 -2.73
CA ALA A 98 0.13 -4.91 -3.75
C ALA A 98 1.47 -5.57 -4.04
N ARG A 99 2.54 -4.79 -4.09
CA ARG A 99 3.87 -5.34 -4.32
C ARG A 99 4.31 -6.22 -3.15
N ASP A 100 4.04 -5.78 -1.93
CA ASP A 100 4.34 -6.58 -0.75
C ASP A 100 3.52 -7.87 -0.75
N ALA A 101 2.26 -7.80 -1.16
CA ALA A 101 1.40 -8.97 -1.25
C ALA A 101 1.95 -9.97 -2.26
N ALA A 102 2.43 -9.49 -3.40
CA ALA A 102 3.00 -10.38 -4.41
C ALA A 102 4.20 -11.13 -3.82
N ARG A 103 5.06 -10.44 -3.07
CA ARG A 103 6.21 -11.07 -2.43
C ARG A 103 5.79 -12.10 -1.38
N HIS A 104 4.81 -11.75 -0.55
CA HIS A 104 4.33 -12.64 0.50
C HIS A 104 3.70 -13.90 -0.09
N ILE A 105 2.87 -13.72 -1.11
CA ILE A 105 2.17 -14.84 -1.76
C ILE A 105 3.20 -15.76 -2.44
N ARG A 106 4.19 -15.15 -3.09
CA ARG A 106 5.25 -15.94 -3.71
C ARG A 106 6.04 -16.71 -2.66
N ASP A 107 6.36 -16.06 -1.53
CA ASP A 107 7.09 -16.71 -0.45
C ASP A 107 6.32 -17.89 0.14
N GLN A 108 5.01 -17.88 0.06
CA GLN A 108 4.20 -18.99 0.52
C GLN A 108 4.07 -20.10 -0.54
N GLY A 109 4.80 -19.98 -1.63
CA GLY A 109 4.86 -21.06 -2.62
C GLY A 109 3.75 -21.06 -3.64
N LYS A 110 2.96 -19.97 -3.71
CA LYS A 110 1.85 -19.92 -4.66
C LYS A 110 2.35 -19.62 -6.05
N GLN A 111 1.64 -20.12 -7.05
CA GLN A 111 2.06 -19.97 -8.44
C GLN A 111 1.00 -19.38 -9.36
N ALA A 112 -0.25 -19.42 -8.97
CA ALA A 112 -1.33 -19.00 -9.87
C ALA A 112 -2.27 -18.00 -9.19
N PRO A 113 -1.85 -16.75 -9.03
CA PRO A 113 -2.64 -15.76 -8.30
C PRO A 113 -3.73 -15.12 -9.14
N LEU A 114 -4.84 -14.81 -8.48
CA LEU A 114 -5.93 -14.01 -9.01
C LEU A 114 -6.04 -12.77 -8.15
N VAL A 115 -6.10 -11.61 -8.75
CA VAL A 115 -6.32 -10.36 -8.03
C VAL A 115 -7.79 -9.99 -8.17
N LEU A 116 -8.48 -9.87 -7.04
CA LEU A 116 -9.91 -9.56 -7.03
C LEU A 116 -10.05 -8.12 -6.54
N ILE A 117 -10.47 -7.22 -7.41
CA ILE A 117 -10.33 -5.80 -7.22
C ILE A 117 -11.61 -5.05 -7.57
N PRO A 118 -11.79 -3.85 -7.03
CA PRO A 118 -12.97 -3.07 -7.40
C PRO A 118 -12.84 -2.53 -8.81
N ARG A 119 -14.01 -2.26 -9.44
CA ARG A 119 -14.03 -1.63 -10.74
C ARG A 119 -13.77 -0.16 -10.55
N SER A 120 -12.53 0.22 -10.57
CA SER A 120 -12.16 1.61 -10.39
C SER A 120 -10.69 1.76 -10.74
N SER A 121 -10.23 2.99 -10.78
CA SER A 121 -8.81 3.24 -11.04
C SER A 121 -7.94 2.65 -9.94
N LEU A 122 -8.45 2.58 -8.73
CA LEU A 122 -7.73 1.92 -7.64
C LEU A 122 -7.46 0.46 -7.99
N GLY A 123 -8.48 -0.25 -8.44
CA GLY A 123 -8.31 -1.64 -8.82
C GLY A 123 -7.29 -1.81 -9.93
N ASP A 124 -7.34 -0.96 -10.93
CA ASP A 124 -6.40 -1.05 -12.05
C ASP A 124 -4.97 -0.82 -11.61
N ARG A 125 -4.75 0.14 -10.72
CA ARG A 125 -3.40 0.43 -10.24
C ARG A 125 -2.85 -0.70 -9.38
N VAL A 126 -3.71 -1.29 -8.55
CA VAL A 126 -3.30 -2.41 -7.71
C VAL A 126 -2.95 -3.61 -8.58
N ALA A 127 -3.81 -3.91 -9.57
CA ALA A 127 -3.57 -5.05 -10.45
C ALA A 127 -2.24 -4.90 -11.17
N ASN A 128 -1.98 -3.71 -11.69
CA ASN A 128 -0.74 -3.46 -12.41
C ASN A 128 0.49 -3.62 -11.49
N ALA A 129 0.43 -3.06 -10.30
CA ALA A 129 1.55 -3.13 -9.36
C ALA A 129 1.82 -4.57 -8.93
N PHE A 130 0.75 -5.32 -8.65
CA PHE A 130 0.89 -6.72 -8.27
C PHE A 130 1.53 -7.52 -9.41
N ALA A 131 1.03 -7.35 -10.63
CA ALA A 131 1.53 -8.12 -11.76
C ALA A 131 2.98 -7.78 -12.10
N GLN A 132 3.34 -6.51 -11.99
CA GLN A 132 4.72 -6.12 -12.24
C GLN A 132 5.66 -6.77 -11.24
N GLU A 133 5.28 -6.75 -9.97
CA GLU A 133 6.14 -7.34 -8.95
C GLU A 133 6.21 -8.86 -9.09
N TRP A 134 5.07 -9.48 -9.39
CA TRP A 134 5.01 -10.93 -9.59
C TRP A 134 5.95 -11.35 -10.73
N GLN A 135 5.95 -10.55 -11.79
CA GLN A 135 6.82 -10.84 -12.92
C GLN A 135 8.30 -10.68 -12.53
N LYS A 136 8.63 -9.66 -11.75
CA LYS A 136 10.01 -9.49 -11.29
C LYS A 136 10.47 -10.65 -10.44
N LEU A 137 9.56 -11.30 -9.75
CA LEU A 137 9.90 -12.44 -8.91
C LEU A 137 9.95 -13.75 -9.71
N GLY A 138 9.85 -13.66 -11.01
CA GLY A 138 9.89 -14.83 -11.87
C GLY A 138 8.57 -15.55 -11.99
N GLY A 139 7.48 -14.92 -11.57
CA GLY A 139 6.16 -15.56 -11.65
C GLY A 139 5.57 -15.49 -13.03
N GLY A 140 4.55 -16.27 -13.25
CA GLY A 140 3.86 -16.33 -14.53
C GLY A 140 2.67 -15.40 -14.60
N THR A 141 1.61 -15.86 -15.22
CA THR A 141 0.44 -15.05 -15.45
C THR A 141 -0.31 -14.74 -14.17
N VAL A 142 -0.75 -13.50 -14.03
CA VAL A 142 -1.63 -13.08 -12.95
C VAL A 142 -2.98 -12.79 -13.58
N LEU A 143 -4.04 -13.33 -13.00
CA LEU A 143 -5.39 -13.07 -13.47
C LEU A 143 -6.04 -11.97 -12.65
N GLN A 144 -6.99 -11.26 -13.23
CA GLN A 144 -7.76 -10.27 -12.50
C GLN A 144 -9.25 -10.49 -12.70
N GLN A 145 -10.01 -10.20 -11.67
CA GLN A 145 -11.45 -10.18 -11.75
C GLN A 145 -11.92 -8.96 -10.98
N LYS A 146 -12.90 -8.26 -11.50
CA LYS A 146 -13.38 -7.03 -10.90
C LYS A 146 -14.75 -7.26 -10.27
N PHE A 147 -14.99 -6.65 -9.14
CA PHE A 147 -16.30 -6.72 -8.49
C PHE A 147 -16.94 -5.34 -8.50
N GLY A 148 -18.26 -5.33 -8.36
CA GLY A 148 -19.01 -4.09 -8.44
C GLY A 148 -19.37 -3.53 -7.07
N SER A 149 -20.48 -2.80 -7.03
CA SER A 149 -20.90 -2.11 -5.81
C SER A 149 -21.35 -3.08 -4.73
N THR A 150 -21.50 -2.56 -3.53
CA THR A 150 -22.04 -3.35 -2.43
C THR A 150 -23.44 -3.88 -2.77
N SER A 151 -24.23 -3.10 -3.51
CA SER A 151 -25.56 -3.58 -3.93
C SER A 151 -25.44 -4.77 -4.84
N GLU A 152 -24.49 -4.75 -5.76
CA GLU A 152 -24.30 -5.88 -6.66
C GLU A 152 -23.81 -7.10 -5.90
N LEU A 153 -22.92 -6.90 -4.93
CA LEU A 153 -22.42 -8.01 -4.13
C LEU A 153 -23.54 -8.61 -3.30
N ARG A 154 -24.39 -7.77 -2.71
CA ARG A 154 -25.50 -8.26 -1.94
C ARG A 154 -26.47 -9.04 -2.81
N ALA A 155 -26.74 -8.54 -4.00
CA ALA A 155 -27.61 -9.24 -4.93
C ALA A 155 -27.02 -10.59 -5.31
N GLY A 156 -25.71 -10.66 -5.50
CA GLY A 156 -25.04 -11.90 -5.81
C GLY A 156 -25.17 -12.92 -4.69
N VAL A 157 -25.01 -12.50 -3.44
CA VAL A 157 -25.19 -13.41 -2.32
C VAL A 157 -26.63 -13.88 -2.23
N ASN A 158 -27.57 -12.95 -2.31
CA ASN A 158 -28.99 -13.29 -2.18
C ASN A 158 -29.48 -14.16 -3.34
N GLY A 159 -28.93 -13.97 -4.50
CA GLY A 159 -29.32 -14.76 -5.66
C GLY A 159 -28.55 -16.06 -5.82
N GLY A 160 -27.63 -16.34 -4.90
CA GLY A 160 -26.86 -17.59 -5.01
C GLY A 160 -25.80 -17.59 -6.06
N SER A 161 -25.35 -16.44 -6.57
CA SER A 161 -24.45 -16.41 -7.69
C SER A 161 -23.05 -16.61 -7.21
N GLY A 162 -22.34 -16.64 -6.59
CA GLY A 162 -20.96 -16.86 -6.23
C GLY A 162 -19.95 -16.17 -7.14
N ILE A 163 -18.71 -16.26 -6.74
CA ILE A 163 -17.58 -15.73 -7.51
C ILE A 163 -16.69 -16.90 -7.88
N ALA A 164 -16.54 -17.14 -9.16
CA ALA A 164 -15.65 -18.17 -9.65
C ALA A 164 -14.22 -17.65 -9.60
N LEU A 165 -13.26 -18.54 -9.37
CA LEU A 165 -11.86 -18.14 -9.31
C LEU A 165 -11.25 -18.18 -10.71
N THR A 166 -11.76 -17.30 -11.56
CA THR A 166 -11.31 -17.15 -12.94
C THR A 166 -11.16 -15.66 -13.23
N GLY A 167 -10.52 -15.34 -14.29
CA GLY A 167 -10.37 -13.94 -14.67
C GLY A 167 -9.59 -13.78 -15.96
N SER A 168 -9.29 -12.54 -16.27
CA SER A 168 -8.51 -12.24 -17.46
C SER A 168 -7.07 -11.93 -17.07
N PRO A 169 -6.12 -12.19 -17.95
CA PRO A 169 -4.71 -11.95 -17.61
C PRO A 169 -4.41 -10.47 -17.53
N ILE A 170 -3.45 -10.14 -16.69
CA ILE A 170 -2.98 -8.78 -16.57
C ILE A 170 -1.69 -8.68 -17.35
N THR A 171 -1.62 -7.67 -18.22
CA THR A 171 -0.37 -7.34 -18.88
C THR A 171 0.18 -6.11 -18.19
N PRO A 172 1.24 -6.26 -17.41
CA PRO A 172 1.74 -5.13 -16.64
C PRO A 172 2.28 -4.04 -17.54
N ARG A 173 2.04 -2.76 -17.14
CA ARG A 173 2.58 -1.69 -17.89
C ARG A 173 3.81 -1.25 -17.25
N GLU A 174 4.79 -0.88 -18.04
CA GLU A 174 5.97 -0.35 -17.52
C GLU A 174 5.81 1.07 -17.35
N THR A 175 6.15 1.53 -16.24
CA THR A 175 5.91 2.92 -16.02
C THR A 175 6.94 3.72 -16.58
N THR A 176 8.08 3.27 -16.86
CA THR A 176 9.03 4.13 -17.20
C THR A 176 8.99 4.40 -18.55
N ASP A 177 8.88 3.85 -19.33
CA ASP A 177 9.10 4.03 -20.47
C ASP A 177 8.30 4.39 -21.26
N SER A 178 8.45 5.14 -21.52
CA SER A 178 7.93 5.65 -22.43
C SER A 178 7.03 4.95 -23.17
N GLY A 179 6.24 5.06 -23.03
CA GLY A 179 5.29 4.69 -23.76
C GLY A 179 5.34 3.67 -24.69
N MET A 180 6.19 3.45 -25.07
CA MET A 180 6.20 2.61 -25.94
C MET A 180 5.50 1.53 -25.74
N THR A 181 5.58 1.33 -24.92
CA THR A 181 5.04 0.20 -24.63
C THR A 181 3.79 0.06 -24.91
N THR A 182 3.33 0.74 -25.10
CA THR A 182 2.12 0.67 -25.28
C THR A 182 1.58 -0.47 -25.57
N ASN A 183 1.98 -1.18 -25.56
CA ASN A 183 1.41 -2.26 -25.64
C ASN A 183 0.30 -2.42 -26.34
N ASN A 184 0.11 -2.77 -26.83
CA ASN A 184 -0.69 -3.26 -27.51
C ASN A 184 -1.90 -3.69 -26.92
N PRO A 185 -2.79 -3.02 -27.00
CA PRO A 185 -4.02 -3.30 -26.38
C PRO A 185 -4.59 -4.59 -26.83
N THR A 186 -4.28 -4.92 -28.00
CA THR A 186 -4.90 -6.08 -28.43
C THR A 186 -4.50 -7.26 -27.70
N LEU A 187 -3.37 -7.11 -27.10
CA LEU A 187 -2.98 -8.22 -26.45
C LEU A 187 -3.82 -8.59 -25.37
N GLN A 188 -4.41 -7.69 -24.90
CA GLN A 188 -5.09 -8.03 -23.76
C GLN A 188 -6.32 -8.55 -23.94
N THR A 189 -6.69 -8.75 -24.92
CA THR A 189 -7.93 -9.10 -24.94
C THR A 189 -8.11 -10.41 -24.74
N THR A 190 -8.38 -10.88 -24.48
CA THR A 190 -8.78 -12.03 -24.40
C THR A 190 -8.69 -13.20 -24.12
N PRO A 191 -8.21 -13.61 -23.57
CA PRO A 191 -8.12 -14.84 -23.29
C PRO A 191 -9.29 -15.18 -22.61
N THR A 192 -9.72 -16.14 -22.76
CA THR A 192 -10.87 -16.47 -22.11
C THR A 192 -10.41 -17.17 -20.92
N ASP A 193 -11.26 -17.31 -20.03
CA ASP A 193 -10.97 -18.01 -18.83
C ASP A 193 -10.48 -19.37 -19.14
N ASP A 194 -11.01 -19.99 -20.12
CA ASP A 194 -10.63 -21.32 -20.43
C ASP A 194 -9.18 -21.46 -20.74
N GLN A 195 -8.64 -20.52 -21.38
CA GLN A 195 -7.29 -20.64 -21.74
C GLN A 195 -6.43 -20.74 -20.56
N PHE A 196 -6.76 -20.05 -19.50
CA PHE A 196 -5.88 -20.07 -18.40
C PHE A 196 -6.09 -21.24 -17.54
N THR A 197 -7.26 -21.71 -17.44
CA THR A 197 -7.45 -22.89 -16.66
C THR A 197 -6.86 -24.04 -17.41
N ASN A 198 -6.78 -23.94 -18.71
CA ASN A 198 -6.26 -25.04 -19.46
C ASN A 198 -4.79 -25.25 -19.29
N ASN A 199 -4.10 -24.30 -18.79
CA ASN A 199 -2.72 -24.49 -18.57
C ASN A 199 -2.51 -25.40 -17.38
N GLY A 200 -3.56 -25.96 -16.87
CA GLY A 200 -3.44 -26.82 -15.75
C GLY A 200 -3.25 -26.08 -14.46
N SER A 201 -3.23 -24.77 -14.53
CA SER A 201 -3.01 -24.04 -13.36
C SER A 201 -4.30 -23.62 -12.80
N ARG A 202 -4.62 -24.08 -11.64
CA ARG A 202 -5.78 -23.57 -10.96
C ARG A 202 -5.34 -22.44 -10.13
N VAL A 203 -6.19 -21.47 -9.95
CA VAL A 203 -5.92 -20.35 -9.05
C VAL A 203 -5.66 -20.91 -7.66
N ASP A 204 -4.51 -20.62 -7.09
CA ASP A 204 -4.14 -21.11 -5.77
C ASP A 204 -4.00 -19.98 -4.75
N ALA A 205 -4.17 -18.73 -5.18
CA ALA A 205 -4.11 -17.58 -4.30
C ALA A 205 -5.02 -16.49 -4.84
N VAL A 206 -5.77 -15.83 -3.95
CA VAL A 206 -6.61 -14.70 -4.34
C VAL A 206 -6.23 -13.51 -3.49
N TYR A 207 -5.85 -12.41 -4.12
CA TYR A 207 -5.56 -11.16 -3.41
C TYR A 207 -6.75 -10.23 -3.57
N ILE A 208 -7.42 -9.91 -2.45
CA ILE A 208 -8.67 -9.19 -2.45
C ILE A 208 -8.47 -7.78 -1.93
N VAL A 209 -8.85 -6.79 -2.72
CA VAL A 209 -8.77 -5.39 -2.29
C VAL A 209 -10.18 -4.91 -2.05
N ALA A 210 -10.62 -4.99 -0.82
CA ALA A 210 -12.01 -4.75 -0.47
C ALA A 210 -12.12 -4.20 0.94
N THR A 211 -13.18 -3.46 1.19
CA THR A 211 -13.52 -2.97 2.54
C THR A 211 -14.08 -4.11 3.37
N PRO A 212 -14.20 -3.95 4.69
CA PRO A 212 -14.81 -5.01 5.51
C PRO A 212 -16.23 -5.35 5.06
N GLY A 213 -17.00 -4.35 4.67
CA GLY A 213 -18.37 -4.62 4.21
C GLY A 213 -18.39 -5.39 2.92
N GLU A 214 -17.45 -5.11 2.02
CA GLU A 214 -17.38 -5.82 0.75
C GLU A 214 -16.88 -7.25 0.95
N ILE A 215 -15.84 -7.44 1.74
CA ILE A 215 -15.25 -8.76 1.87
C ILE A 215 -16.20 -9.71 2.62
N ALA A 216 -17.08 -9.16 3.43
CA ALA A 216 -18.11 -9.96 4.10
C ALA A 216 -19.06 -10.61 3.09
N PHE A 217 -19.23 -10.01 1.91
CA PHE A 217 -20.00 -10.63 0.84
C PHE A 217 -19.09 -11.48 -0.05
N ILE A 218 -17.90 -11.01 -0.33
CA ILE A 218 -17.01 -11.66 -1.29
C ILE A 218 -16.58 -13.05 -0.82
N LYS A 219 -16.20 -13.19 0.43
CA LYS A 219 -15.68 -14.47 0.89
C LYS A 219 -16.74 -15.58 0.79
N PRO A 220 -17.96 -15.37 1.25
CA PRO A 220 -18.99 -16.41 1.07
C PRO A 220 -19.30 -16.66 -0.41
N MET A 221 -19.24 -15.65 -1.26
CA MET A 221 -19.49 -15.85 -2.69
C MET A 221 -18.44 -16.73 -3.33
N ILE A 222 -17.20 -16.62 -2.88
CA ILE A 222 -16.14 -17.51 -3.34
C ILE A 222 -16.45 -18.93 -2.86
N ALA A 223 -16.84 -19.08 -1.61
CA ALA A 223 -17.17 -20.39 -1.07
C ALA A 223 -18.38 -21.02 -1.79
N MET A 224 -19.38 -20.19 -2.12
CA MET A 224 -20.56 -20.68 -2.80
C MET A 224 -20.24 -21.32 -4.15
N ARG A 225 -19.28 -20.74 -4.85
CA ARG A 225 -18.99 -21.22 -6.20
C ARG A 225 -17.90 -22.29 -6.22
N ASN A 226 -16.95 -22.21 -5.30
CA ASN A 226 -15.77 -23.05 -5.36
C ASN A 226 -15.63 -24.02 -4.18
N GLY A 227 -16.52 -23.92 -3.22
CA GLY A 227 -16.45 -24.73 -2.01
C GLY A 227 -15.51 -24.08 -1.01
N SER A 228 -15.70 -24.38 0.27
CA SER A 228 -14.87 -23.81 1.31
C SER A 228 -13.47 -24.39 1.28
N GLN A 229 -13.25 -25.48 0.57
CA GLN A 229 -11.95 -26.07 0.50
C GLN A 229 -11.44 -26.08 -0.92
N SER A 230 -11.49 -24.95 -1.56
CA SER A 230 -11.10 -24.85 -2.95
C SER A 230 -9.61 -25.02 -3.18
N GLY A 231 -8.80 -24.99 -2.14
CA GLY A 231 -7.36 -25.05 -2.30
C GLY A 231 -6.71 -23.69 -2.51
N ALA A 232 -7.50 -22.65 -2.75
CA ALA A 232 -6.94 -21.32 -2.90
C ALA A 232 -6.86 -20.63 -1.55
N THR A 233 -5.72 -20.03 -1.27
CA THR A 233 -5.56 -19.25 -0.04
C THR A 233 -6.02 -17.83 -0.34
N LEU A 234 -6.76 -17.23 0.59
CA LEU A 234 -7.27 -15.88 0.42
C LEU A 234 -6.41 -14.89 1.18
N TYR A 235 -6.07 -13.82 0.51
CA TYR A 235 -5.26 -12.74 1.05
C TYR A 235 -6.01 -11.43 0.84
N ALA A 236 -5.85 -10.47 1.72
CA ALA A 236 -6.51 -9.18 1.57
C ALA A 236 -5.55 -8.04 1.88
N SER A 237 -5.82 -6.88 1.33
CA SER A 237 -5.08 -5.68 1.68
C SER A 237 -5.58 -5.14 3.02
N SER A 238 -4.88 -4.16 3.56
CA SER A 238 -5.27 -3.53 4.82
C SER A 238 -6.61 -2.81 4.72
N ARG A 239 -7.09 -2.58 3.50
CA ARG A 239 -8.41 -1.96 3.28
C ARG A 239 -9.52 -2.77 3.96
N SER A 240 -9.30 -4.07 4.14
CA SER A 240 -10.27 -4.95 4.78
C SER A 240 -10.24 -4.86 6.31
N ALA A 241 -9.31 -4.12 6.89
CA ALA A 241 -9.15 -4.05 8.33
C ALA A 241 -9.26 -2.61 8.79
N GLN A 242 -10.41 -2.24 9.33
CA GLN A 242 -10.65 -0.87 9.77
C GLN A 242 -10.95 -0.81 11.27
N GLY A 243 -10.53 -1.84 12.00
CA GLY A 243 -10.74 -1.86 13.44
C GLY A 243 -12.16 -2.18 13.86
N THR A 244 -12.97 -2.69 12.94
CA THR A 244 -14.39 -2.95 13.21
C THR A 244 -14.72 -4.43 13.28
N ALA A 245 -13.71 -5.30 13.27
CA ALA A 245 -13.95 -6.73 13.22
C ALA A 245 -14.48 -7.26 14.55
N GLY A 246 -15.75 -7.59 14.60
CA GLY A 246 -16.35 -8.23 15.77
C GLY A 246 -16.15 -9.73 15.72
N PRO A 247 -16.66 -10.45 16.74
CA PRO A 247 -16.44 -11.90 16.82
C PRO A 247 -17.00 -12.66 15.62
N ASP A 248 -18.17 -12.27 15.13
CA ASP A 248 -18.78 -12.98 14.01
C ASP A 248 -17.94 -12.78 12.73
N PHE A 249 -17.50 -11.58 12.49
CA PHE A 249 -16.69 -11.28 11.32
C PHE A 249 -15.39 -12.10 11.36
N ARG A 250 -14.75 -12.16 12.53
CA ARG A 250 -13.49 -12.91 12.64
C ARG A 250 -13.67 -14.40 12.39
N LEU A 251 -14.82 -14.95 12.80
CA LEU A 251 -15.10 -16.35 12.51
C LEU A 251 -15.41 -16.56 11.03
N GLU A 252 -16.13 -15.62 10.43
CA GLU A 252 -16.46 -15.73 9.01
C GLU A 252 -15.25 -15.61 8.13
N MET A 253 -14.23 -14.91 8.59
CA MET A 253 -13.02 -14.70 7.80
C MET A 253 -11.96 -15.78 8.05
N GLU A 254 -12.34 -16.91 8.63
CA GLU A 254 -11.41 -17.97 8.93
C GLU A 254 -10.45 -18.25 7.78
N GLY A 255 -9.16 -18.24 8.07
CA GLY A 255 -8.12 -18.55 7.08
C GLY A 255 -7.64 -17.39 6.25
N LEU A 256 -8.38 -16.28 6.24
CA LEU A 256 -7.96 -15.12 5.45
C LEU A 256 -6.72 -14.49 6.06
N GLN A 257 -5.73 -14.22 5.24
CA GLN A 257 -4.55 -13.48 5.65
C GLN A 257 -4.68 -12.05 5.15
N TYR A 258 -4.22 -11.08 5.91
CA TYR A 258 -4.24 -9.69 5.43
C TYR A 258 -2.99 -8.95 5.88
N SER A 259 -2.60 -7.95 5.08
CA SER A 259 -1.43 -7.16 5.41
C SER A 259 -1.80 -5.99 6.30
N GLU A 260 -0.91 -5.62 7.16
CA GLU A 260 -1.11 -4.48 8.03
C GLU A 260 0.23 -3.87 8.38
N ILE A 261 0.24 -2.57 8.68
CA ILE A 261 1.47 -1.93 9.12
C ILE A 261 1.85 -2.47 10.50
N PRO A 262 3.14 -2.57 10.80
CA PRO A 262 3.57 -3.13 12.07
C PRO A 262 2.94 -2.47 13.30
N MET A 263 2.74 -1.16 13.29
CA MET A 263 2.13 -0.48 14.43
C MET A 263 0.75 -1.05 14.74
N LEU A 264 -0.07 -1.30 13.72
CA LEU A 264 -1.42 -1.82 13.93
C LEU A 264 -1.45 -3.34 14.04
N ALA A 265 -0.35 -4.00 13.74
CA ALA A 265 -0.25 -5.45 13.88
C ALA A 265 0.34 -5.85 15.23
N GLY A 266 0.53 -4.89 16.13
CA GLY A 266 1.02 -5.21 17.47
C GLY A 266 2.50 -4.97 17.68
N GLY A 267 3.18 -4.40 16.71
CA GLY A 267 4.62 -4.19 16.82
C GLY A 267 5.02 -3.00 17.68
N ASN A 268 4.09 -2.11 17.98
CA ASN A 268 4.39 -0.94 18.80
C ASN A 268 3.10 -0.53 19.50
N LEU A 269 2.74 -1.25 20.54
CA LEU A 269 1.47 -1.02 21.23
C LEU A 269 1.33 0.38 21.82
N PRO A 270 2.35 0.94 22.47
CA PRO A 270 2.20 2.29 23.02
C PRO A 270 1.90 3.33 21.94
N LEU A 271 2.59 3.25 20.80
CA LEU A 271 2.35 4.19 19.72
C LEU A 271 0.98 3.95 19.09
N MET A 272 0.58 2.69 18.97
CA MET A 272 -0.73 2.35 18.43
C MET A 272 -1.83 2.98 19.29
N GLN A 273 -1.75 2.86 20.60
CA GLN A 273 -2.73 3.43 21.48
C GLN A 273 -2.74 4.96 21.37
N GLN A 274 -1.58 5.57 21.29
CA GLN A 274 -1.46 7.00 21.16
C GLN A 274 -2.07 7.47 19.83
N ALA A 275 -1.75 6.79 18.75
CA ALA A 275 -2.25 7.15 17.43
C ALA A 275 -3.77 7.00 17.35
N LEU A 276 -4.30 5.87 17.82
CA LEU A 276 -5.74 5.63 17.75
C LEU A 276 -6.50 6.62 18.62
N SER A 277 -5.93 6.99 19.76
CA SER A 277 -6.55 7.98 20.62
C SER A 277 -6.58 9.35 19.92
N ALA A 278 -5.52 9.70 19.22
CA ALA A 278 -5.43 11.00 18.55
C ALA A 278 -6.41 11.11 17.37
N VAL A 279 -6.76 10.00 16.75
CA VAL A 279 -7.59 10.02 15.54
C VAL A 279 -8.95 9.33 15.74
N ASN A 280 -9.39 9.19 16.96
CA ASN A 280 -10.69 8.63 17.29
C ASN A 280 -10.91 7.24 16.68
N ASN A 281 -9.90 6.41 16.79
CA ASN A 281 -9.95 5.02 16.33
C ASN A 281 -10.17 4.84 14.83
N ASP A 282 -9.88 5.87 14.04
CA ASP A 282 -9.95 5.77 12.59
C ASP A 282 -8.66 5.13 12.10
N TYR A 283 -8.73 3.91 11.62
CA TYR A 283 -7.55 3.16 11.20
C TYR A 283 -6.83 3.81 10.00
N SER A 284 -7.57 4.39 9.07
CA SER A 284 -6.92 5.08 7.95
C SER A 284 -6.08 6.25 8.43
N LEU A 285 -6.61 7.03 9.36
CA LEU A 285 -5.87 8.14 9.93
C LEU A 285 -4.74 7.66 10.82
N ALA A 286 -4.92 6.52 11.50
CA ALA A 286 -3.84 5.97 12.32
C ALA A 286 -2.66 5.54 11.44
N ARG A 287 -2.92 5.04 10.25
CA ARG A 287 -1.84 4.69 9.32
C ARG A 287 -1.09 5.94 8.86
N MET A 288 -1.82 7.05 8.63
CA MET A 288 -1.17 8.31 8.30
C MET A 288 -0.35 8.85 9.45
N TYR A 289 -0.83 8.66 10.68
CA TYR A 289 -0.09 9.05 11.87
C TYR A 289 1.25 8.29 11.92
N ALA A 290 1.19 6.99 11.69
CA ALA A 290 2.40 6.18 11.65
C ALA A 290 3.34 6.61 10.52
N MET A 291 2.77 7.03 9.40
CA MET A 291 3.56 7.55 8.29
C MET A 291 4.32 8.79 8.70
N GLY A 292 3.69 9.68 9.47
CA GLY A 292 4.38 10.88 9.96
C GLY A 292 5.56 10.55 10.84
N VAL A 293 5.40 9.55 11.72
CA VAL A 293 6.48 9.12 12.59
C VAL A 293 7.64 8.55 11.78
N ASP A 294 7.32 7.71 10.79
CA ASP A 294 8.36 7.11 9.96
C ASP A 294 9.02 8.15 9.05
N ALA A 295 8.25 9.12 8.55
CA ALA A 295 8.82 10.18 7.74
C ALA A 295 9.85 10.99 8.52
N TRP A 296 9.57 11.26 9.81
CA TRP A 296 10.52 11.95 10.66
C TRP A 296 11.81 11.14 10.79
N SER A 297 11.67 9.84 11.03
CA SER A 297 12.80 8.94 11.15
C SER A 297 13.62 8.89 9.87
N LEU A 298 12.94 8.76 8.72
CA LEU A 298 13.62 8.71 7.43
C LEU A 298 14.33 10.03 7.15
N ALA A 299 13.68 11.15 7.47
CA ALA A 299 14.30 12.45 7.23
C ALA A 299 15.60 12.61 8.02
N ASN A 300 15.62 12.09 9.24
CA ASN A 300 16.83 12.16 10.05
C ASN A 300 17.91 11.20 9.59
N HIS A 301 17.62 10.31 8.65
CA HIS A 301 18.59 9.38 8.08
C HIS A 301 18.69 9.54 6.56
N PHE A 302 18.40 10.74 6.07
CA PHE A 302 18.30 10.96 4.63
C PHE A 302 19.58 10.59 3.86
N SER A 303 20.73 11.00 4.36
CA SER A 303 21.98 10.67 3.70
C SER A 303 22.21 9.17 3.64
N GLN A 304 21.88 8.48 4.71
CA GLN A 304 22.08 7.04 4.76
C GLN A 304 21.15 6.33 3.80
N MET A 305 19.92 6.81 3.64
CA MET A 305 19.03 6.25 2.66
C MET A 305 19.60 6.37 1.27
N ARG A 306 20.20 7.52 0.97
CA ARG A 306 20.71 7.75 -0.37
C ARG A 306 22.01 7.02 -0.66
N GLN A 307 22.85 6.88 0.36
CA GLN A 307 24.22 6.47 0.11
C GLN A 307 24.57 5.06 0.58
N VAL A 308 23.89 4.56 1.58
CA VAL A 308 24.23 3.25 2.13
C VAL A 308 23.36 2.18 1.48
N GLN A 309 23.98 1.30 0.73
CA GLN A 309 23.24 0.25 0.09
C GLN A 309 22.75 -0.72 1.15
N GLY A 310 21.51 -1.12 1.07
CA GLY A 310 20.96 -2.04 2.05
C GLY A 310 20.49 -1.39 3.35
N PHE A 311 20.46 -0.05 3.41
CA PHE A 311 20.00 0.63 4.59
C PHE A 311 18.54 0.24 4.88
N GLU A 312 18.25 -0.10 6.11
CA GLU A 312 16.93 -0.56 6.50
C GLU A 312 16.52 0.01 7.84
N ILE A 313 15.27 0.38 7.97
CA ILE A 313 14.69 0.84 9.22
C ILE A 313 13.49 -0.02 9.53
N ASN A 314 13.38 -0.49 10.78
CA ASN A 314 12.19 -1.18 11.23
C ASN A 314 11.18 -0.13 11.64
N GLY A 315 10.35 0.27 10.70
CA GLY A 315 9.43 1.36 10.91
C GLY A 315 8.06 0.93 11.42
N ASN A 316 7.22 1.90 11.66
CA ASN A 316 5.85 1.66 12.11
C ASN A 316 4.90 1.40 10.94
N THR A 317 5.30 1.74 9.72
CA THR A 317 4.51 1.47 8.53
C THR A 317 5.05 0.28 7.74
N GLY A 318 6.13 -0.31 8.16
CA GLY A 318 6.75 -1.45 7.50
C GLY A 318 8.22 -1.51 7.81
N SER A 319 8.88 -2.56 7.39
CA SER A 319 10.33 -2.59 7.35
C SER A 319 10.70 -1.83 6.08
N LEU A 320 11.46 -0.77 6.22
CA LEU A 320 11.67 0.21 5.16
C LEU A 320 13.05 0.09 4.56
N THR A 321 13.10 -0.04 3.25
CA THR A 321 14.37 -0.09 2.53
C THR A 321 14.28 0.85 1.34
N ALA A 322 15.40 1.36 0.87
CA ALA A 322 15.42 2.24 -0.29
C ALA A 322 16.07 1.53 -1.46
N ASN A 323 15.47 1.66 -2.63
CA ASN A 323 16.08 1.13 -3.85
C ASN A 323 17.08 2.18 -4.40
N PRO A 324 17.77 1.90 -5.49
CA PRO A 324 18.76 2.86 -6.02
C PRO A 324 18.19 4.23 -6.41
N ASP A 325 16.90 4.30 -6.72
CA ASP A 325 16.27 5.58 -7.03
C ASP A 325 15.73 6.24 -5.78
N CYS A 326 16.04 5.70 -4.64
CA CYS A 326 15.57 6.15 -3.33
C CYS A 326 14.04 6.15 -3.21
N VAL A 327 13.44 5.11 -3.75
CA VAL A 327 12.02 4.85 -3.50
C VAL A 327 11.97 3.89 -2.33
N ILE A 328 11.22 4.26 -1.30
CA ILE A 328 11.13 3.44 -0.10
C ILE A 328 10.18 2.28 -0.34
N ASN A 329 10.66 1.08 -0.11
CA ASN A 329 9.85 -0.12 -0.18
C ASN A 329 9.49 -0.52 1.22
N ARG A 330 8.27 -1.02 1.41
CA ARG A 330 7.79 -1.41 2.72
C ARG A 330 7.47 -2.88 2.74
N LYS A 331 8.02 -3.59 3.73
CA LYS A 331 7.63 -4.96 3.99
C LYS A 331 6.64 -4.92 5.13
N LEU A 332 5.43 -5.38 4.89
CA LEU A 332 4.34 -5.29 5.85
C LEU A 332 4.28 -6.51 6.75
N SER A 333 3.49 -6.41 7.79
CA SER A 333 3.18 -7.52 8.67
C SER A 333 1.97 -8.25 8.09
N TRP A 334 1.92 -9.55 8.23
CA TRP A 334 0.78 -10.33 7.74
C TRP A 334 0.12 -11.01 8.92
N LEU A 335 -1.19 -10.86 8.98
CA LEU A 335 -2.01 -11.42 10.05
C LEU A 335 -3.00 -12.42 9.44
N GLN A 336 -3.55 -13.26 10.27
CA GLN A 336 -4.46 -14.30 9.81
C GLN A 336 -5.58 -14.48 10.81
N TYR A 337 -6.79 -14.67 10.32
CA TYR A 337 -7.93 -15.02 11.17
C TYR A 337 -7.89 -16.53 11.41
N GLN A 338 -7.86 -16.91 12.67
CA GLN A 338 -7.80 -18.30 13.03
C GLN A 338 -8.60 -18.57 14.26
N GLN A 339 -9.65 -19.30 14.16
CA GLN A 339 -10.56 -19.64 15.25
C GLN A 339 -11.12 -18.39 15.94
N GLY A 340 -11.48 -17.41 15.15
CA GLY A 340 -12.04 -16.17 15.67
C GLY A 340 -11.04 -15.21 16.27
N GLN A 341 -9.75 -15.50 16.11
CA GLN A 341 -8.69 -14.66 16.64
C GLN A 341 -7.85 -14.13 15.50
N VAL A 342 -7.11 -13.07 15.76
CA VAL A 342 -6.15 -12.55 14.79
C VAL A 342 -4.78 -12.95 15.29
N VAL A 343 -4.05 -13.69 14.48
CA VAL A 343 -2.71 -14.17 14.85
C VAL A 343 -1.73 -13.84 13.73
N PRO A 344 -0.44 -13.84 13.99
CA PRO A 344 0.52 -13.61 12.90
C PRO A 344 0.43 -14.73 11.87
N ALA A 345 0.51 -14.37 10.61
CA ALA A 345 0.54 -15.35 9.54
C ALA A 345 1.98 -15.81 9.37
N SER A 346 2.17 -17.10 9.17
CA SER A 346 3.53 -17.59 9.08
C SER A 346 4.11 -17.63 7.67
#